data_c49bd62d142d0dabd590b98c3fff123d
#
_entry.id   c49bd62d142d0dabd590b98c3fff123d
#
_cell.length_a   1.000
_cell.length_b   1.000
_cell.length_c   1.000
_cell.angle_alpha   90.00
_cell.angle_beta   90.00
_cell.angle_gamma   90.00
#
_symmetry.space_group_name_H-M   'P 1'
#
loop_
_entity.id
_entity.type
_entity.pdbx_description
1 polymer ?
#
loop_
_entity_poly.entity_id
_entity_poly.type
_entity_poly.pdbx_seq_one_letter_code
_entity_poly.pdbx_strand_id
1 'polypeptide(L)'
;MEKQRKRMTACLVLAVIIIAIAAMVLMDIAATKITGVQLDVPDTIECSDTYTIIPEFSYAQRAPSEKRLEKELERLGMHYSSDDDMVLTVDEEGIIHAVGVGTARITYADKNEKLVATKAISVVISPKELIIPDTVHLTPGMVEQLNPSIEPANATYTDIQYISGDTAVAVVDVTGKIKGLEKGETVVTAKIKGTDIAAKTTVIVQPQIEKIEIKNATIRTKDGDTEQILYSIVPEDAFIDGISFQSENPEVATIDENGTLTAVASGSTTITVTAGDVSAACKVIVQQNMKAEGPVPGRIVIPELNINTGLIYGYTQEIADAADSAAIWETGQGVTVADHWNQGNYTNIQYSVPGSTIAYIDGTKYICTEYFKGHNTGTCITDNAGNDVMNTLGAGKALLYTCNGCWQNVHVAIYQMAAN
;
A
#
# COMPACT_ATOMS: atom_id res chain seq x y z
N MET A 1 -23.69 -95.22 69.55
CA MET A 1 -23.52 -95.29 68.07
C MET A 1 -24.33 -94.19 67.30
N GLU A 2 -25.56 -93.97 67.60
CA GLU A 2 -26.45 -93.04 66.88
C GLU A 2 -25.98 -91.55 66.92
N LYS A 3 -25.47 -91.06 68.07
CA LYS A 3 -24.94 -89.71 68.27
C LYS A 3 -23.68 -89.47 67.48
N GLN A 4 -22.86 -90.51 67.24
CA GLN A 4 -21.64 -90.43 66.43
C GLN A 4 -21.96 -90.40 64.94
N ARG A 5 -22.98 -91.17 64.49
CA ARG A 5 -23.48 -91.20 63.12
C ARG A 5 -24.10 -89.87 62.73
N LYS A 6 -24.90 -89.23 63.60
CA LYS A 6 -25.46 -87.89 63.40
C LYS A 6 -24.39 -86.80 63.27
N ARG A 7 -23.31 -86.93 64.08
CA ARG A 7 -22.16 -85.98 63.97
C ARG A 7 -21.38 -86.15 62.64
N MET A 8 -21.17 -87.44 62.24
CA MET A 8 -20.52 -87.71 60.94
C MET A 8 -21.36 -87.23 59.76
N THR A 9 -22.68 -87.42 59.78
CA THR A 9 -23.60 -86.94 58.74
C THR A 9 -23.60 -85.40 58.68
N ALA A 10 -23.61 -84.69 59.82
CA ALA A 10 -23.54 -83.25 59.91
C ALA A 10 -22.19 -82.69 59.36
N CYS A 11 -21.06 -83.36 59.68
CA CYS A 11 -19.76 -82.96 59.10
C CYS A 11 -19.69 -83.22 57.61
N LEU A 12 -20.30 -84.29 57.09
CA LEU A 12 -20.35 -84.53 55.63
C LEU A 12 -21.20 -83.53 54.91
N VAL A 13 -22.37 -83.14 55.44
CA VAL A 13 -23.23 -82.13 54.90
C VAL A 13 -22.53 -80.77 54.91
N LEU A 14 -21.83 -80.42 55.97
CA LEU A 14 -21.04 -79.17 56.05
C LEU A 14 -19.90 -79.11 55.01
N ALA A 15 -19.22 -80.30 54.86
CA ALA A 15 -18.15 -80.42 53.85
C ALA A 15 -18.69 -80.21 52.39
N VAL A 16 -19.85 -80.80 52.07
CA VAL A 16 -20.50 -80.63 50.77
C VAL A 16 -20.91 -79.19 50.54
N ILE A 17 -21.44 -78.52 51.57
CA ILE A 17 -21.81 -77.09 51.47
C ILE A 17 -20.57 -76.22 51.24
N ILE A 18 -19.48 -76.48 51.92
CA ILE A 18 -18.22 -75.80 51.76
C ILE A 18 -17.66 -75.97 50.34
N ILE A 19 -17.70 -77.21 49.82
CA ILE A 19 -17.28 -77.54 48.47
C ILE A 19 -18.17 -76.85 47.43
N ALA A 20 -19.50 -76.85 47.66
CA ALA A 20 -20.44 -76.16 46.75
C ALA A 20 -20.22 -74.63 46.75
N ILE A 21 -19.99 -74.02 47.92
CA ILE A 21 -19.67 -72.61 48.03
C ILE A 21 -18.32 -72.28 47.32
N ALA A 22 -17.30 -73.11 47.55
CA ALA A 22 -16.01 -72.97 46.88
C ALA A 22 -16.12 -73.08 45.35
N ALA A 23 -16.93 -74.03 44.85
CA ALA A 23 -17.20 -74.20 43.43
C ALA A 23 -17.94 -73.01 42.87
N MET A 24 -18.95 -72.44 43.53
CA MET A 24 -19.63 -71.18 43.11
C MET A 24 -18.68 -70.01 43.09
N VAL A 25 -17.81 -69.88 44.08
CA VAL A 25 -16.80 -68.83 44.13
C VAL A 25 -15.80 -68.95 42.95
N LEU A 26 -15.34 -70.17 42.66
CA LEU A 26 -14.43 -70.45 41.55
C LEU A 26 -15.10 -70.18 40.19
N MET A 27 -16.38 -70.53 40.02
CA MET A 27 -17.16 -70.22 38.81
C MET A 27 -17.35 -68.72 38.65
N ASP A 28 -17.61 -67.99 39.72
CA ASP A 28 -17.72 -66.57 39.71
C ASP A 28 -16.39 -65.90 39.39
N ILE A 29 -15.28 -66.39 39.92
CA ILE A 29 -13.93 -65.89 39.53
C ILE A 29 -13.66 -66.12 38.04
N ALA A 30 -14.00 -67.26 37.49
CA ALA A 30 -13.80 -67.62 36.11
C ALA A 30 -14.67 -66.74 35.18
N ALA A 31 -15.94 -66.48 35.55
CA ALA A 31 -16.89 -65.70 34.79
C ALA A 31 -16.52 -64.24 34.74
N THR A 32 -15.89 -63.68 35.78
CA THR A 32 -15.51 -62.27 35.91
C THR A 32 -14.03 -61.98 35.59
N LYS A 33 -13.32 -62.95 35.03
CA LYS A 33 -11.92 -62.82 34.65
C LYS A 33 -11.78 -61.75 33.57
N ILE A 34 -10.84 -60.83 33.75
CA ILE A 34 -10.46 -59.86 32.72
C ILE A 34 -9.77 -60.56 31.56
N THR A 35 -10.26 -60.38 30.33
CA THR A 35 -9.76 -61.01 29.10
C THR A 35 -9.13 -60.05 28.14
N GLY A 36 -9.37 -58.72 28.31
CA GLY A 36 -8.80 -57.67 27.49
C GLY A 36 -8.97 -56.33 28.14
N VAL A 37 -8.21 -55.36 27.65
CA VAL A 37 -8.29 -53.94 27.99
C VAL A 37 -8.14 -53.11 26.73
N GLN A 38 -8.85 -52.01 26.64
CA GLN A 38 -8.72 -50.99 25.60
C GLN A 38 -8.60 -49.62 26.26
N LEU A 39 -7.97 -48.67 25.56
CA LEU A 39 -7.85 -47.30 26.01
C LEU A 39 -8.75 -46.41 25.14
N ASP A 40 -9.73 -45.78 25.77
CA ASP A 40 -10.54 -44.76 25.14
C ASP A 40 -9.84 -43.39 25.36
N VAL A 41 -9.10 -42.97 24.35
CA VAL A 41 -8.36 -41.70 24.31
C VAL A 41 -8.37 -41.13 22.88
N PRO A 42 -8.39 -39.81 22.71
CA PRO A 42 -8.34 -39.20 21.40
C PRO A 42 -7.01 -39.50 20.69
N ASP A 43 -7.04 -39.46 19.34
CA ASP A 43 -5.83 -39.65 18.54
C ASP A 43 -4.91 -38.40 18.59
N THR A 44 -5.45 -37.22 19.00
CA THR A 44 -4.74 -35.95 19.04
C THR A 44 -5.12 -35.17 20.29
N ILE A 45 -4.14 -34.56 20.95
CA ILE A 45 -4.29 -33.69 22.13
C ILE A 45 -3.51 -32.38 21.90
N GLU A 46 -4.05 -31.26 22.36
CA GLU A 46 -3.34 -30.00 22.37
C GLU A 46 -2.17 -29.99 23.35
N CYS A 47 -1.06 -29.39 22.94
CA CYS A 47 0.11 -29.20 23.79
C CYS A 47 -0.25 -28.37 25.05
N SER A 48 0.20 -28.79 26.20
CA SER A 48 -0.12 -28.25 27.53
C SER A 48 -1.51 -28.65 28.08
N ASP A 49 -2.30 -29.39 27.32
CA ASP A 49 -3.56 -29.94 27.83
C ASP A 49 -3.33 -31.23 28.65
N THR A 50 -4.35 -31.59 29.42
CA THR A 50 -4.43 -32.84 30.15
C THR A 50 -5.63 -33.63 29.72
N TYR A 51 -5.52 -34.97 29.76
CA TYR A 51 -6.60 -35.87 29.42
C TYR A 51 -6.60 -37.07 30.35
N THR A 52 -7.76 -37.46 30.87
CA THR A 52 -7.87 -38.63 31.74
C THR A 52 -8.25 -39.88 30.94
N ILE A 53 -7.41 -40.90 30.97
CA ILE A 53 -7.66 -42.17 30.31
C ILE A 53 -8.75 -42.95 31.06
N ILE A 54 -9.72 -43.47 30.33
CA ILE A 54 -10.72 -44.38 30.85
C ILE A 54 -10.46 -45.76 30.24
N PRO A 55 -9.82 -46.70 30.97
CA PRO A 55 -9.61 -48.06 30.46
C PRO A 55 -10.91 -48.84 30.42
N GLU A 56 -11.21 -49.43 29.28
CA GLU A 56 -12.35 -50.32 29.09
C GLU A 56 -11.90 -51.78 29.16
N PHE A 57 -12.53 -52.57 30.04
CA PHE A 57 -12.19 -53.97 30.26
C PHE A 57 -13.20 -54.93 29.63
N SER A 58 -12.69 -55.96 29.00
CA SER A 58 -13.47 -57.11 28.55
C SER A 58 -13.39 -58.25 29.58
N TYR A 59 -14.48 -58.94 29.78
CA TYR A 59 -14.59 -59.99 30.74
C TYR A 59 -15.00 -61.31 30.09
N ALA A 60 -14.67 -62.45 30.75
CA ALA A 60 -15.00 -63.80 30.21
C ALA A 60 -16.51 -64.00 29.98
N GLN A 61 -17.35 -63.60 30.92
CA GLN A 61 -18.81 -63.69 30.80
C GLN A 61 -19.55 -62.47 31.29
N ARG A 62 -19.11 -61.79 32.37
CA ARG A 62 -19.74 -60.63 32.94
C ARG A 62 -18.76 -59.76 33.74
N ALA A 63 -19.08 -58.50 33.90
CA ALA A 63 -18.29 -57.57 34.73
C ALA A 63 -18.34 -57.95 36.22
N PRO A 64 -17.23 -57.84 36.97
CA PRO A 64 -17.21 -57.95 38.43
C PRO A 64 -17.86 -56.69 39.06
N SER A 65 -18.09 -56.75 40.40
CA SER A 65 -18.40 -55.48 41.13
C SER A 65 -17.18 -54.61 41.19
N GLU A 66 -17.38 -53.25 41.28
CA GLU A 66 -16.30 -52.28 41.34
C GLU A 66 -15.21 -52.61 42.33
N LYS A 67 -15.58 -52.91 43.59
CA LYS A 67 -14.65 -53.31 44.66
C LYS A 67 -13.82 -54.54 44.33
N ARG A 68 -14.37 -55.42 43.50
CA ARG A 68 -13.64 -56.62 43.05
C ARG A 68 -12.73 -56.31 41.87
N LEU A 69 -13.18 -55.48 40.97
CA LEU A 69 -12.36 -54.98 39.85
C LEU A 69 -11.11 -54.28 40.39
N GLU A 70 -11.29 -53.36 41.34
CA GLU A 70 -10.20 -52.59 41.97
C GLU A 70 -9.13 -53.53 42.57
N LYS A 71 -9.55 -54.54 43.38
CA LYS A 71 -8.64 -55.55 43.92
C LYS A 71 -7.95 -56.41 42.87
N GLU A 72 -8.62 -56.71 41.77
CA GLU A 72 -8.02 -57.49 40.69
C GLU A 72 -7.00 -56.65 39.90
N LEU A 73 -7.26 -55.40 39.64
CA LEU A 73 -6.31 -54.46 38.99
C LEU A 73 -5.05 -54.25 39.85
N GLU A 74 -5.25 -54.11 41.18
CA GLU A 74 -4.13 -54.04 42.15
C GLU A 74 -3.31 -55.32 42.13
N ARG A 75 -3.97 -56.48 42.14
CA ARG A 75 -3.30 -57.82 42.09
C ARG A 75 -2.53 -58.04 40.79
N LEU A 76 -3.05 -57.53 39.64
CA LEU A 76 -2.40 -57.59 38.34
C LEU A 76 -1.23 -56.63 38.26
N GLY A 77 -1.22 -55.58 39.11
CA GLY A 77 -0.21 -54.55 39.09
C GLY A 77 -0.27 -53.76 37.76
N MET A 78 -1.50 -53.34 37.40
CA MET A 78 -1.72 -52.52 36.21
C MET A 78 -1.02 -51.17 36.38
N HIS A 79 -0.31 -50.71 35.34
CA HIS A 79 0.42 -49.46 35.35
C HIS A 79 0.41 -48.84 33.97
N TYR A 80 0.50 -47.50 33.94
CA TYR A 80 0.67 -46.69 32.72
C TYR A 80 2.15 -46.40 32.44
N SER A 81 2.49 -46.25 31.17
CA SER A 81 3.80 -45.77 30.74
C SER A 81 3.68 -45.04 29.39
N SER A 82 4.56 -44.08 29.16
CA SER A 82 4.77 -43.45 27.87
C SER A 82 6.09 -43.95 27.26
N ASP A 83 6.18 -44.03 25.93
CA ASP A 83 7.44 -44.34 25.25
C ASP A 83 8.26 -43.08 24.93
N ASP A 84 7.68 -41.86 25.12
CA ASP A 84 8.38 -40.58 24.96
C ASP A 84 7.81 -39.53 25.93
N ASP A 85 8.47 -39.36 27.07
CA ASP A 85 8.10 -38.39 28.11
C ASP A 85 8.34 -36.92 27.68
N MET A 86 9.09 -36.66 26.60
CA MET A 86 9.25 -35.33 26.05
C MET A 86 8.03 -34.87 25.23
N VAL A 87 7.23 -35.84 24.76
CA VAL A 87 5.99 -35.58 24.02
C VAL A 87 4.81 -35.57 24.97
N LEU A 88 4.66 -36.62 25.78
CA LEU A 88 3.61 -36.71 26.80
C LEU A 88 4.03 -37.62 27.97
N THR A 89 3.56 -37.29 29.16
CA THR A 89 3.68 -38.17 30.36
C THR A 89 2.31 -38.65 30.76
N VAL A 90 2.27 -39.75 31.51
CA VAL A 90 1.05 -40.30 32.12
C VAL A 90 1.34 -40.68 33.58
N ASP A 91 0.47 -40.27 34.50
CA ASP A 91 0.61 -40.59 35.90
C ASP A 91 -0.07 -41.95 36.28
N GLU A 92 0.03 -42.31 37.56
CA GLU A 92 -0.55 -43.54 38.08
C GLU A 92 -2.09 -43.56 38.03
N GLU A 93 -2.71 -42.40 38.06
CA GLU A 93 -4.15 -42.18 37.94
C GLU A 93 -4.65 -42.25 36.49
N GLY A 94 -3.73 -42.30 35.51
CA GLY A 94 -4.03 -42.33 34.09
C GLY A 94 -4.32 -40.94 33.51
N ILE A 95 -3.78 -39.87 34.13
CA ILE A 95 -3.85 -38.51 33.58
C ILE A 95 -2.67 -38.29 32.65
N ILE A 96 -2.97 -38.03 31.39
CA ILE A 96 -2.00 -37.63 30.38
C ILE A 96 -1.70 -36.15 30.54
N HIS A 97 -0.42 -35.77 30.49
CA HIS A 97 0.05 -34.39 30.36
C HIS A 97 0.78 -34.26 29.03
N ALA A 98 0.22 -33.45 28.13
CA ALA A 98 0.84 -33.15 26.83
C ALA A 98 1.99 -32.14 27.03
N VAL A 99 3.23 -32.59 26.86
CA VAL A 99 4.45 -31.82 27.19
C VAL A 99 5.00 -31.08 25.96
N GLY A 100 5.13 -31.77 24.83
CA GLY A 100 5.72 -31.25 23.61
C GLY A 100 5.10 -31.84 22.35
N VAL A 101 5.25 -31.13 21.23
CA VAL A 101 4.74 -31.58 19.93
C VAL A 101 5.43 -32.84 19.47
N GLY A 102 4.66 -33.85 19.05
CA GLY A 102 5.17 -35.13 18.57
C GLY A 102 4.11 -36.23 18.63
N THR A 103 4.54 -37.46 18.50
CA THR A 103 3.68 -38.63 18.67
C THR A 103 4.34 -39.60 19.66
N ALA A 104 3.64 -39.91 20.72
CA ALA A 104 4.07 -40.91 21.69
C ALA A 104 2.98 -41.99 21.91
N ARG A 105 3.40 -43.13 22.39
CA ARG A 105 2.52 -44.26 22.65
C ARG A 105 2.35 -44.44 24.15
N ILE A 106 1.10 -44.42 24.59
CA ILE A 106 0.74 -44.84 25.96
C ILE A 106 0.52 -46.32 25.95
N THR A 107 1.05 -46.96 26.98
CA THR A 107 0.84 -48.37 27.28
C THR A 107 0.22 -48.49 28.67
N TYR A 108 -0.86 -49.27 28.79
CA TYR A 108 -1.44 -49.70 30.06
C TYR A 108 -1.34 -51.23 30.15
N ALA A 109 -0.54 -51.72 31.06
CA ALA A 109 -0.18 -53.15 31.09
C ALA A 109 -0.19 -53.72 32.50
N ASP A 110 -0.45 -55.06 32.62
CA ASP A 110 -0.17 -55.76 33.85
C ASP A 110 1.33 -56.05 34.02
N LYS A 111 1.78 -56.29 35.23
CA LYS A 111 3.19 -56.54 35.59
C LYS A 111 3.89 -57.68 34.81
N ASN A 112 3.15 -58.53 34.12
CA ASN A 112 3.68 -59.66 33.33
C ASN A 112 3.47 -59.39 31.81
N GLU A 113 2.96 -58.24 31.40
CA GLU A 113 2.64 -57.88 30.02
C GLU A 113 1.70 -58.86 29.29
N LYS A 114 0.83 -59.55 30.01
CA LYS A 114 -0.16 -60.45 29.44
C LYS A 114 -1.46 -59.76 29.09
N LEU A 115 -1.77 -58.71 29.80
CA LEU A 115 -2.89 -57.85 29.54
C LEU A 115 -2.32 -56.46 29.19
N VAL A 116 -2.38 -56.09 27.91
CA VAL A 116 -1.76 -54.87 27.40
C VAL A 116 -2.73 -54.14 26.47
N ALA A 117 -2.85 -52.86 26.66
CA ALA A 117 -3.46 -51.94 25.72
C ALA A 117 -2.49 -50.83 25.38
N THR A 118 -2.42 -50.47 24.10
CA THR A 118 -1.56 -49.39 23.63
C THR A 118 -2.32 -48.44 22.74
N LYS A 119 -2.02 -47.15 22.80
CA LYS A 119 -2.57 -46.11 21.93
C LYS A 119 -1.51 -45.12 21.60
N ALA A 120 -1.35 -44.83 20.31
CA ALA A 120 -0.51 -43.73 19.85
C ALA A 120 -1.33 -42.43 19.89
N ILE A 121 -0.74 -41.36 20.41
CA ILE A 121 -1.36 -40.04 20.57
C ILE A 121 -0.43 -39.01 19.98
N SER A 122 -0.98 -38.13 19.13
CA SER A 122 -0.25 -37.01 18.58
C SER A 122 -0.54 -35.77 19.42
N VAL A 123 0.51 -35.15 19.95
CA VAL A 123 0.44 -33.85 20.62
C VAL A 123 0.70 -32.76 19.56
N VAL A 124 -0.21 -31.81 19.45
CA VAL A 124 -0.17 -30.77 18.45
C VAL A 124 -0.30 -29.38 19.07
N ILE A 125 0.09 -28.37 18.33
CA ILE A 125 -0.27 -26.97 18.56
C ILE A 125 -1.13 -26.55 17.40
N SER A 126 -2.40 -26.34 17.64
CA SER A 126 -3.34 -25.95 16.60
C SER A 126 -3.12 -24.49 16.18
N PRO A 127 -3.14 -24.17 14.89
CA PRO A 127 -3.16 -22.78 14.43
C PRO A 127 -4.46 -22.11 14.91
N LYS A 128 -4.36 -20.80 15.23
CA LYS A 128 -5.49 -19.99 15.69
C LYS A 128 -5.86 -18.93 14.66
N GLU A 129 -4.87 -18.45 13.91
CA GLU A 129 -5.05 -17.40 12.93
C GLU A 129 -4.11 -17.61 11.74
N LEU A 130 -4.57 -17.20 10.55
CA LEU A 130 -3.79 -17.08 9.33
C LEU A 130 -3.86 -15.62 8.87
N ILE A 131 -2.72 -14.97 8.77
CA ILE A 131 -2.60 -13.55 8.44
C ILE A 131 -1.97 -13.41 7.05
N ILE A 132 -2.64 -12.67 6.18
CA ILE A 132 -2.16 -12.26 4.85
C ILE A 132 -2.51 -10.78 4.63
N PRO A 133 -1.90 -10.08 3.65
CA PRO A 133 -2.29 -8.72 3.30
C PRO A 133 -3.78 -8.62 2.92
N ASP A 134 -4.46 -7.54 3.31
CA ASP A 134 -5.87 -7.33 2.99
C ASP A 134 -6.09 -7.12 1.49
N THR A 135 -5.13 -6.45 0.82
CA THR A 135 -5.21 -6.11 -0.61
C THR A 135 -3.85 -6.30 -1.28
N VAL A 136 -3.89 -6.78 -2.51
CA VAL A 136 -2.74 -6.92 -3.42
C VAL A 136 -3.06 -6.20 -4.72
N HIS A 137 -2.21 -5.27 -5.13
CA HIS A 137 -2.34 -4.55 -6.39
C HIS A 137 -1.37 -5.12 -7.42
N LEU A 138 -1.86 -5.43 -8.60
CA LEU A 138 -1.07 -6.02 -9.70
C LEU A 138 -1.37 -5.31 -11.02
N THR A 139 -0.45 -5.44 -11.94
CA THR A 139 -0.70 -5.17 -13.36
C THR A 139 -0.76 -6.49 -14.14
N PRO A 140 -1.35 -6.53 -15.33
CA PRO A 140 -1.34 -7.74 -16.17
C PRO A 140 0.08 -8.27 -16.41
N GLY A 141 0.30 -9.54 -16.04
CA GLY A 141 1.60 -10.21 -16.11
C GLY A 141 2.46 -10.09 -14.85
N MET A 142 2.19 -9.14 -13.95
CA MET A 142 2.91 -8.99 -12.68
C MET A 142 2.64 -10.18 -11.76
N VAL A 143 3.67 -10.55 -10.98
CA VAL A 143 3.63 -11.65 -10.03
C VAL A 143 4.03 -11.14 -8.66
N GLU A 144 3.21 -11.43 -7.65
CA GLU A 144 3.44 -11.08 -6.26
C GLU A 144 3.40 -12.33 -5.38
N GLN A 145 4.26 -12.38 -4.36
CA GLN A 145 4.32 -13.48 -3.40
C GLN A 145 3.51 -13.13 -2.17
N LEU A 146 2.45 -13.89 -1.87
CA LEU A 146 1.82 -13.87 -0.55
C LEU A 146 2.79 -14.47 0.47
N ASN A 147 3.07 -13.73 1.52
CA ASN A 147 3.88 -14.17 2.64
C ASN A 147 2.97 -14.33 3.86
N PRO A 148 2.24 -15.45 3.97
CA PRO A 148 1.33 -15.69 5.08
C PRO A 148 2.09 -15.90 6.38
N SER A 149 1.53 -15.45 7.51
CA SER A 149 1.96 -15.84 8.84
C SER A 149 0.86 -16.61 9.55
N ILE A 150 1.26 -17.61 10.33
CA ILE A 150 0.35 -18.48 11.12
C ILE A 150 0.62 -18.20 12.59
N GLU A 151 -0.44 -17.96 13.34
CA GLU A 151 -0.35 -17.80 14.79
C GLU A 151 -0.99 -18.98 15.54
N PRO A 152 -0.30 -19.56 16.53
CA PRO A 152 1.07 -19.25 16.94
C PRO A 152 2.11 -19.76 15.93
N ALA A 153 3.27 -19.11 15.87
CA ALA A 153 4.33 -19.40 14.87
C ALA A 153 4.88 -20.84 14.92
N ASN A 154 4.67 -21.54 16.02
CA ASN A 154 5.03 -22.95 16.22
C ASN A 154 3.85 -23.91 16.01
N ALA A 155 2.78 -23.50 15.34
CA ALA A 155 1.66 -24.36 15.01
C ALA A 155 2.11 -25.59 14.21
N THR A 156 1.48 -26.73 14.48
CA THR A 156 1.80 -28.01 13.86
C THR A 156 1.33 -28.09 12.40
N TYR A 157 0.17 -27.50 12.10
CA TYR A 157 -0.41 -27.48 10.77
C TYR A 157 -0.05 -26.18 10.07
N THR A 158 0.82 -26.26 9.03
CA THR A 158 1.35 -25.09 8.30
C THR A 158 1.10 -25.14 6.80
N ASP A 159 0.56 -26.25 6.29
CA ASP A 159 0.24 -26.39 4.87
C ASP A 159 -0.93 -25.51 4.47
N ILE A 160 -0.71 -24.58 3.52
CA ILE A 160 -1.74 -23.66 3.04
C ILE A 160 -2.20 -24.07 1.65
N GLN A 161 -3.50 -24.03 1.44
CA GLN A 161 -4.14 -24.15 0.13
C GLN A 161 -4.64 -22.76 -0.30
N TYR A 162 -4.35 -22.38 -1.56
CA TYR A 162 -4.78 -21.11 -2.14
C TYR A 162 -5.81 -21.36 -3.23
N ILE A 163 -6.82 -20.49 -3.29
CA ILE A 163 -7.89 -20.53 -4.28
C ILE A 163 -8.21 -19.12 -4.73
N SER A 164 -8.17 -18.87 -6.05
CA SER A 164 -8.68 -17.64 -6.65
C SER A 164 -10.17 -17.74 -6.90
N GLY A 165 -10.91 -16.69 -6.60
CA GLY A 165 -12.35 -16.57 -6.86
C GLY A 165 -12.67 -16.36 -8.34
N ASP A 166 -11.79 -15.67 -9.08
CA ASP A 166 -11.88 -15.50 -10.54
C ASP A 166 -10.49 -15.65 -11.17
N THR A 167 -10.30 -16.78 -11.85
CA THR A 167 -9.04 -17.12 -12.51
C THR A 167 -8.82 -16.38 -13.84
N ALA A 168 -9.80 -15.64 -14.36
CA ALA A 168 -9.61 -14.75 -15.50
C ALA A 168 -8.90 -13.46 -15.05
N VAL A 169 -9.20 -12.95 -13.85
CA VAL A 169 -8.56 -11.76 -13.28
C VAL A 169 -7.18 -12.06 -12.74
N ALA A 170 -7.07 -13.07 -11.87
CA ALA A 170 -5.79 -13.47 -11.29
C ALA A 170 -5.76 -14.96 -10.93
N VAL A 171 -4.61 -15.58 -11.08
CA VAL A 171 -4.35 -16.96 -10.64
C VAL A 171 -3.38 -16.97 -9.47
N VAL A 172 -3.51 -17.97 -8.62
CA VAL A 172 -2.58 -18.22 -7.52
C VAL A 172 -2.07 -19.65 -7.60
N ASP A 173 -0.78 -19.87 -7.41
CA ASP A 173 -0.19 -21.20 -7.39
C ASP A 173 -0.14 -21.80 -5.98
N VAL A 174 0.32 -23.04 -5.90
CA VAL A 174 0.42 -23.79 -4.63
C VAL A 174 1.42 -23.19 -3.64
N THR A 175 2.30 -22.31 -4.08
CA THR A 175 3.28 -21.61 -3.23
C THR A 175 2.78 -20.25 -2.76
N GLY A 176 1.59 -19.83 -3.18
CA GLY A 176 1.01 -18.53 -2.87
C GLY A 176 1.49 -17.39 -3.75
N LYS A 177 2.07 -17.68 -4.93
CA LYS A 177 2.38 -16.68 -5.96
C LYS A 177 1.11 -16.33 -6.72
N ILE A 178 0.72 -15.05 -6.66
CA ILE A 178 -0.41 -14.50 -7.40
C ILE A 178 0.12 -13.87 -8.68
N LYS A 179 -0.52 -14.17 -9.81
CA LYS A 179 -0.25 -13.52 -11.10
C LYS A 179 -1.50 -12.81 -11.59
N GLY A 180 -1.41 -11.50 -11.84
CA GLY A 180 -2.44 -10.72 -12.51
C GLY A 180 -2.55 -11.10 -13.98
N LEU A 181 -3.76 -11.25 -14.49
CA LEU A 181 -4.04 -11.62 -15.89
C LEU A 181 -4.80 -10.51 -16.62
N GLU A 182 -6.04 -10.26 -16.24
CA GLU A 182 -6.88 -9.25 -16.86
C GLU A 182 -7.33 -8.23 -15.82
N LYS A 183 -7.58 -6.99 -16.25
CA LYS A 183 -8.12 -5.93 -15.40
C LYS A 183 -9.40 -6.38 -14.72
N GLY A 184 -9.46 -6.20 -13.41
CA GLY A 184 -10.61 -6.58 -12.59
C GLY A 184 -10.25 -6.70 -11.11
N GLU A 185 -11.19 -7.24 -10.36
CA GLU A 185 -11.03 -7.52 -8.93
C GLU A 185 -11.44 -8.96 -8.66
N THR A 186 -10.67 -9.66 -7.84
CA THR A 186 -10.98 -11.01 -7.38
C THR A 186 -10.53 -11.19 -5.94
N VAL A 187 -11.02 -12.25 -5.28
CA VAL A 187 -10.60 -12.61 -3.92
C VAL A 187 -9.78 -13.88 -3.97
N VAL A 188 -8.57 -13.84 -3.45
CA VAL A 188 -7.79 -15.03 -3.18
C VAL A 188 -8.00 -15.46 -1.73
N THR A 189 -8.37 -16.72 -1.54
CA THR A 189 -8.55 -17.34 -0.24
C THR A 189 -7.37 -18.25 0.05
N ALA A 190 -6.71 -18.04 1.19
CA ALA A 190 -5.72 -18.93 1.77
C ALA A 190 -6.37 -19.70 2.92
N LYS A 191 -6.24 -21.02 2.96
CA LYS A 191 -6.81 -21.90 4.01
C LYS A 191 -5.77 -22.87 4.49
N ILE A 192 -5.62 -23.03 5.81
CA ILE A 192 -4.76 -24.05 6.40
C ILE A 192 -5.44 -25.40 6.22
N LYS A 193 -4.76 -26.33 5.54
CA LYS A 193 -5.29 -27.69 5.28
C LYS A 193 -5.62 -28.42 6.57
N GLY A 194 -6.75 -29.10 6.59
CA GLY A 194 -7.22 -29.87 7.74
C GLY A 194 -7.85 -29.03 8.86
N THR A 195 -8.02 -27.72 8.65
CA THR A 195 -8.66 -26.80 9.61
C THR A 195 -9.74 -25.97 8.94
N ASP A 196 -10.49 -25.19 9.72
CA ASP A 196 -11.42 -24.18 9.19
C ASP A 196 -10.83 -22.76 9.14
N ILE A 197 -9.54 -22.63 9.47
CA ILE A 197 -8.85 -21.35 9.49
C ILE A 197 -8.49 -20.93 8.07
N ALA A 198 -9.01 -19.77 7.68
CA ALA A 198 -8.78 -19.19 6.37
C ALA A 198 -8.69 -17.66 6.44
N ALA A 199 -7.90 -17.08 5.55
CA ALA A 199 -7.79 -15.65 5.34
C ALA A 199 -8.07 -15.32 3.88
N LYS A 200 -8.45 -14.06 3.61
CA LYS A 200 -8.79 -13.59 2.26
C LYS A 200 -8.03 -12.33 1.96
N THR A 201 -7.58 -12.20 0.72
CA THR A 201 -7.01 -10.97 0.18
C THR A 201 -7.76 -10.55 -1.07
N THR A 202 -8.05 -9.27 -1.19
CA THR A 202 -8.59 -8.68 -2.42
C THR A 202 -7.45 -8.43 -3.38
N VAL A 203 -7.53 -9.00 -4.57
CA VAL A 203 -6.55 -8.79 -5.65
C VAL A 203 -7.17 -7.87 -6.68
N ILE A 204 -6.53 -6.71 -6.86
CA ILE A 204 -6.96 -5.68 -7.83
C ILE A 204 -5.93 -5.65 -8.94
N VAL A 205 -6.36 -5.98 -10.16
CA VAL A 205 -5.52 -5.92 -11.35
C VAL A 205 -5.90 -4.68 -12.16
N GLN A 206 -4.95 -3.76 -12.31
CA GLN A 206 -5.11 -2.49 -13.01
C GLN A 206 -4.13 -2.42 -14.19
N PRO A 207 -4.42 -1.63 -15.26
CA PRO A 207 -3.48 -1.43 -16.36
C PRO A 207 -2.15 -0.86 -15.88
N GLN A 208 -1.10 -1.10 -16.65
CA GLN A 208 0.17 -0.37 -16.48
C GLN A 208 0.01 1.08 -16.94
N ILE A 209 0.87 1.95 -16.41
CA ILE A 209 0.99 3.32 -16.90
C ILE A 209 1.58 3.26 -18.32
N GLU A 210 0.87 3.83 -19.29
CA GLU A 210 1.35 3.95 -20.67
C GLU A 210 2.02 5.31 -20.89
N LYS A 211 1.47 6.37 -20.25
CA LYS A 211 1.92 7.73 -20.44
C LYS A 211 1.59 8.61 -19.24
N ILE A 212 2.46 9.58 -18.96
CA ILE A 212 2.17 10.76 -18.13
C ILE A 212 2.02 11.96 -19.06
N GLU A 213 0.92 12.68 -18.95
CA GLU A 213 0.66 13.91 -19.70
C GLU A 213 0.74 15.10 -18.76
N ILE A 214 1.72 15.98 -18.97
CA ILE A 214 1.82 17.27 -18.25
C ILE A 214 1.02 18.30 -19.03
N LYS A 215 0.08 18.97 -18.36
CA LYS A 215 -0.84 19.93 -19.00
C LYS A 215 -0.13 21.09 -19.68
N ASN A 216 0.95 21.59 -19.08
CA ASN A 216 1.73 22.71 -19.58
C ASN A 216 3.16 22.27 -19.90
N ALA A 217 3.52 22.18 -21.18
CA ALA A 217 4.88 21.85 -21.61
C ALA A 217 5.93 22.90 -21.15
N THR A 218 5.49 24.12 -20.89
CA THR A 218 6.33 25.19 -20.32
C THR A 218 5.53 25.96 -19.27
N ILE A 219 6.12 26.13 -18.09
CA ILE A 219 5.62 26.94 -16.99
C ILE A 219 6.48 28.20 -16.92
N ARG A 220 5.85 29.37 -16.86
CA ARG A 220 6.51 30.67 -16.67
C ARG A 220 6.02 31.23 -15.35
N THR A 221 6.95 31.54 -14.47
CA THR A 221 6.68 32.02 -13.10
C THR A 221 7.76 33.04 -12.69
N LYS A 222 7.62 33.64 -11.53
CA LYS A 222 8.61 34.60 -10.99
C LYS A 222 9.26 34.01 -9.74
N ASP A 223 10.45 34.45 -9.44
CA ASP A 223 11.13 34.11 -8.20
C ASP A 223 10.26 34.44 -6.97
N GLY A 224 10.15 33.50 -6.07
CA GLY A 224 9.26 33.54 -4.90
C GLY A 224 7.85 33.00 -5.11
N ASP A 225 7.40 32.81 -6.35
CA ASP A 225 6.08 32.25 -6.65
C ASP A 225 6.08 30.72 -6.52
N THR A 226 4.90 30.17 -6.31
CA THR A 226 4.65 28.72 -6.28
C THR A 226 3.62 28.33 -7.31
N GLU A 227 3.82 27.17 -7.96
CA GLU A 227 2.94 26.65 -9.00
C GLU A 227 2.71 25.15 -8.78
N GLN A 228 1.53 24.66 -9.11
CA GLN A 228 1.23 23.23 -9.06
C GLN A 228 1.47 22.59 -10.43
N ILE A 229 2.28 21.52 -10.49
CA ILE A 229 2.42 20.72 -11.70
C ILE A 229 1.12 19.95 -11.93
N LEU A 230 0.42 20.29 -13.00
CA LEU A 230 -0.81 19.59 -13.40
C LEU A 230 -0.46 18.50 -14.41
N TYR A 231 -0.77 17.27 -14.07
CA TYR A 231 -0.54 16.10 -14.92
C TYR A 231 -1.73 15.16 -14.87
N SER A 232 -1.80 14.24 -15.82
CA SER A 232 -2.70 13.11 -15.85
C SER A 232 -1.95 11.84 -16.25
N ILE A 233 -2.44 10.71 -15.79
CA ILE A 233 -1.88 9.39 -16.10
C ILE A 233 -2.82 8.69 -17.06
N VAL A 234 -2.25 8.01 -18.03
CA VAL A 234 -2.99 7.26 -19.05
C VAL A 234 -2.56 5.80 -19.01
N PRO A 235 -3.53 4.87 -18.91
CA PRO A 235 -4.95 5.11 -18.66
C PRO A 235 -5.21 5.66 -17.25
N GLU A 236 -6.36 6.34 -17.06
CA GLU A 236 -6.70 7.03 -15.80
C GLU A 236 -6.77 6.09 -14.58
N ASP A 237 -7.09 4.83 -14.81
CA ASP A 237 -7.17 3.77 -13.81
C ASP A 237 -5.92 2.89 -13.74
N ALA A 238 -4.79 3.36 -14.26
CA ALA A 238 -3.53 2.64 -14.16
C ALA A 238 -3.08 2.43 -12.70
N PHE A 239 -2.42 1.34 -12.44
CA PHE A 239 -1.79 1.09 -11.14
C PHE A 239 -0.61 2.04 -10.94
N ILE A 240 -0.63 2.78 -9.83
CA ILE A 240 0.39 3.77 -9.47
C ILE A 240 1.02 3.36 -8.13
N ASP A 241 2.25 2.88 -8.18
CA ASP A 241 3.05 2.54 -7.00
C ASP A 241 3.95 3.72 -6.58
N GLY A 242 3.38 4.91 -6.58
CA GLY A 242 4.06 6.14 -6.23
C GLY A 242 4.40 7.02 -7.44
N ILE A 243 4.49 8.33 -7.15
CA ILE A 243 4.89 9.37 -8.10
C ILE A 243 6.03 10.15 -7.47
N SER A 244 7.03 10.47 -8.27
CA SER A 244 8.15 11.30 -7.86
C SER A 244 8.33 12.50 -8.78
N PHE A 245 8.85 13.58 -8.21
CA PHE A 245 9.14 14.82 -8.92
C PHE A 245 10.59 15.20 -8.71
N GLN A 246 11.23 15.67 -9.78
CA GLN A 246 12.62 16.10 -9.72
C GLN A 246 12.85 17.35 -10.52
N SER A 247 13.61 18.30 -9.98
CA SER A 247 14.15 19.46 -10.68
C SER A 247 15.57 19.15 -11.14
N GLU A 248 15.88 19.46 -12.42
CA GLU A 248 17.23 19.37 -12.97
C GLU A 248 18.17 20.42 -12.35
N ASN A 249 17.62 21.61 -12.00
CA ASN A 249 18.37 22.67 -11.32
C ASN A 249 17.56 23.28 -10.17
N PRO A 250 17.74 22.79 -8.93
CA PRO A 250 17.04 23.29 -7.75
C PRO A 250 17.39 24.74 -7.37
N GLU A 251 18.50 25.30 -7.88
CA GLU A 251 18.84 26.71 -7.66
C GLU A 251 17.91 27.64 -8.45
N VAL A 252 17.31 27.17 -9.54
CA VAL A 252 16.31 27.90 -10.34
C VAL A 252 14.90 27.66 -9.81
N ALA A 253 14.52 26.41 -9.62
CA ALA A 253 13.24 26.04 -9.04
C ALA A 253 13.33 24.69 -8.32
N THR A 254 12.69 24.58 -7.16
CA THR A 254 12.51 23.33 -6.43
C THR A 254 11.12 22.76 -6.66
N ILE A 255 10.94 21.48 -6.36
CA ILE A 255 9.64 20.83 -6.41
C ILE A 255 9.52 19.87 -5.23
N ASP A 256 8.37 19.83 -4.58
CA ASP A 256 8.09 18.93 -3.47
C ASP A 256 7.45 17.59 -3.91
N GLU A 257 7.25 16.72 -2.96
CA GLU A 257 6.62 15.38 -3.18
C GLU A 257 5.16 15.46 -3.63
N ASN A 258 4.50 16.59 -3.43
CA ASN A 258 3.13 16.85 -3.87
C ASN A 258 3.06 17.49 -5.26
N GLY A 259 4.21 17.75 -5.90
CA GLY A 259 4.28 18.39 -7.19
C GLY A 259 4.10 19.91 -7.12
N THR A 260 4.33 20.54 -5.94
CA THR A 260 4.36 21.98 -5.80
C THR A 260 5.74 22.49 -6.17
N LEU A 261 5.82 23.24 -7.27
CA LEU A 261 7.01 23.92 -7.71
C LEU A 261 7.15 25.24 -6.95
N THR A 262 8.36 25.53 -6.47
CA THR A 262 8.75 26.84 -5.91
C THR A 262 9.86 27.44 -6.76
N ALA A 263 9.59 28.60 -7.33
CA ALA A 263 10.57 29.37 -8.11
C ALA A 263 11.58 30.03 -7.16
N VAL A 264 12.87 29.75 -7.33
CA VAL A 264 13.95 30.20 -6.42
C VAL A 264 14.70 31.38 -6.97
N ALA A 265 15.18 31.28 -8.20
CA ALA A 265 15.93 32.35 -8.86
C ALA A 265 15.67 32.38 -10.37
N SER A 266 15.89 33.55 -11.00
CA SER A 266 15.73 33.69 -12.46
C SER A 266 16.61 32.72 -13.24
N GLY A 267 16.04 32.07 -14.24
CA GLY A 267 16.70 31.06 -15.06
C GLY A 267 15.73 30.09 -15.71
N SER A 268 16.24 28.98 -16.19
CA SER A 268 15.39 27.88 -16.69
C SER A 268 15.86 26.54 -16.17
N THR A 269 14.92 25.69 -15.87
CA THR A 269 15.15 24.30 -15.45
C THR A 269 14.10 23.38 -16.07
N THR A 270 14.31 22.08 -15.94
CA THR A 270 13.36 21.04 -16.33
C THR A 270 12.83 20.36 -15.07
N ILE A 271 11.52 20.20 -14.97
CA ILE A 271 10.88 19.37 -13.96
C ILE A 271 10.47 18.05 -14.60
N THR A 272 10.87 16.94 -14.01
CA THR A 272 10.51 15.59 -14.43
C THR A 272 9.54 14.99 -13.42
N VAL A 273 8.45 14.43 -13.92
CA VAL A 273 7.46 13.62 -13.17
C VAL A 273 7.67 12.18 -13.58
N THR A 274 7.83 11.29 -12.61
CA THR A 274 8.08 9.85 -12.85
C THR A 274 7.09 9.01 -12.03
N ALA A 275 6.51 8.00 -12.67
CA ALA A 275 5.69 6.98 -12.03
C ALA A 275 6.07 5.61 -12.62
N GLY A 276 6.63 4.70 -11.81
CA GLY A 276 7.24 3.47 -12.28
C GLY A 276 8.36 3.75 -13.30
N ASP A 277 8.26 3.11 -14.47
CA ASP A 277 9.22 3.28 -15.57
C ASP A 277 8.85 4.41 -16.56
N VAL A 278 7.73 5.09 -16.32
CA VAL A 278 7.23 6.16 -17.21
C VAL A 278 7.54 7.53 -16.66
N SER A 279 8.05 8.41 -17.50
CA SER A 279 8.35 9.80 -17.11
C SER A 279 7.86 10.81 -18.15
N ALA A 280 7.57 12.01 -17.67
CA ALA A 280 7.29 13.18 -18.51
C ALA A 280 7.99 14.39 -17.92
N ALA A 281 8.30 15.38 -18.78
CA ALA A 281 9.01 16.58 -18.35
C ALA A 281 8.35 17.84 -18.87
N CYS A 282 8.47 18.94 -18.09
CA CYS A 282 8.11 20.28 -18.53
C CYS A 282 9.25 21.24 -18.25
N LYS A 283 9.35 22.27 -19.11
CA LYS A 283 10.30 23.36 -18.93
C LYS A 283 9.73 24.38 -17.96
N VAL A 284 10.55 24.84 -17.02
CA VAL A 284 10.21 25.95 -16.11
C VAL A 284 11.15 27.13 -16.42
N ILE A 285 10.55 28.28 -16.58
CA ILE A 285 11.26 29.54 -16.79
C ILE A 285 10.88 30.46 -15.64
N VAL A 286 11.84 30.78 -14.81
CA VAL A 286 11.69 31.69 -13.68
C VAL A 286 12.21 33.05 -14.09
N GLN A 287 11.34 34.05 -14.03
CA GLN A 287 11.69 35.47 -14.27
C GLN A 287 11.99 36.15 -12.93
N GLN A 288 12.85 37.13 -12.94
CA GLN A 288 13.14 37.89 -11.74
C GLN A 288 11.94 38.76 -11.32
N ASN A 289 11.54 38.65 -10.07
CA ASN A 289 10.48 39.46 -9.47
C ASN A 289 11.06 40.81 -9.02
N MET A 290 11.44 41.62 -9.97
CA MET A 290 11.93 42.96 -9.65
C MET A 290 10.74 43.90 -9.39
N LYS A 291 10.68 44.47 -8.19
CA LYS A 291 9.74 45.58 -7.94
C LYS A 291 9.99 46.71 -8.92
N ALA A 292 8.93 47.24 -9.49
CA ALA A 292 8.97 48.40 -10.33
C ALA A 292 9.12 49.66 -9.46
N GLU A 293 10.37 50.05 -9.16
CA GLU A 293 10.62 51.11 -8.15
C GLU A 293 11.02 52.47 -8.78
N GLY A 294 11.44 52.50 -10.05
CA GLY A 294 11.88 53.74 -10.67
C GLY A 294 12.77 53.54 -11.90
N PRO A 295 13.47 54.56 -12.37
CA PRO A 295 14.27 54.48 -13.59
C PRO A 295 15.47 53.54 -13.43
N VAL A 296 15.57 52.58 -14.34
CA VAL A 296 16.69 51.61 -14.40
C VAL A 296 17.24 51.62 -15.83
N PRO A 297 18.54 51.91 -16.07
CA PRO A 297 19.14 51.77 -17.41
C PRO A 297 18.98 50.37 -17.98
N GLY A 298 18.72 50.27 -19.27
CA GLY A 298 18.50 49.01 -19.97
C GLY A 298 17.16 48.31 -19.63
N ARG A 299 16.23 49.04 -19.00
CA ARG A 299 14.91 48.45 -18.64
C ARG A 299 13.77 49.45 -18.96
N ILE A 300 12.58 48.84 -19.16
CA ILE A 300 11.32 49.60 -19.07
C ILE A 300 10.71 49.33 -17.69
N VAL A 301 10.43 50.42 -16.97
CA VAL A 301 9.82 50.34 -15.62
C VAL A 301 8.58 51.24 -15.61
N ILE A 302 7.43 50.65 -15.28
CA ILE A 302 6.16 51.36 -15.07
C ILE A 302 5.65 50.94 -13.69
N PRO A 303 6.00 51.70 -12.61
CA PRO A 303 5.73 51.31 -11.23
C PRO A 303 4.26 51.02 -10.96
N GLU A 304 3.37 51.86 -11.41
CA GLU A 304 1.91 51.76 -11.21
C GLU A 304 1.31 50.52 -11.85
N LEU A 305 1.94 49.97 -12.88
CA LEU A 305 1.52 48.76 -13.60
C LEU A 305 2.34 47.54 -13.22
N ASN A 306 3.26 47.67 -12.27
CA ASN A 306 4.19 46.62 -11.85
C ASN A 306 4.96 46.00 -13.06
N ILE A 307 5.38 46.87 -14.01
CA ILE A 307 6.21 46.50 -15.16
C ILE A 307 7.66 46.84 -14.82
N ASN A 308 8.53 45.86 -14.94
CA ASN A 308 9.98 46.01 -14.83
C ASN A 308 10.65 44.93 -15.69
N THR A 309 10.89 45.28 -16.98
CA THR A 309 11.30 44.33 -18.02
C THR A 309 12.59 44.84 -18.67
N GLY A 310 13.53 43.94 -18.95
CA GLY A 310 14.76 44.28 -19.68
C GLY A 310 14.46 44.75 -21.09
N LEU A 311 15.32 45.61 -21.64
CA LEU A 311 15.22 46.11 -23.00
C LEU A 311 16.33 45.52 -23.87
N ILE A 312 15.97 44.94 -25.01
CA ILE A 312 16.91 44.45 -26.02
C ILE A 312 16.66 45.19 -27.31
N TYR A 313 17.70 45.86 -27.81
CA TYR A 313 17.58 46.64 -29.05
C TYR A 313 17.44 45.76 -30.28
N GLY A 314 16.43 46.03 -31.10
CA GLY A 314 16.05 45.31 -32.29
C GLY A 314 14.71 44.58 -32.16
N TYR A 315 14.20 44.08 -33.28
CA TYR A 315 12.95 43.31 -33.28
C TYR A 315 13.16 42.03 -34.07
N THR A 316 13.23 40.93 -33.34
CA THR A 316 13.18 39.57 -33.89
C THR A 316 12.28 38.71 -33.01
N GLN A 317 11.79 37.60 -33.55
CA GLN A 317 10.98 36.65 -32.77
C GLN A 317 11.78 36.10 -31.55
N GLU A 318 13.07 35.90 -31.71
CA GLU A 318 13.95 35.43 -30.65
C GLU A 318 14.04 36.42 -29.48
N ILE A 319 14.13 37.74 -29.79
CA ILE A 319 14.11 38.80 -28.75
C ILE A 319 12.74 38.85 -28.06
N ALA A 320 11.66 38.78 -28.84
CA ALA A 320 10.30 38.79 -28.29
C ALA A 320 9.98 37.55 -27.43
N ASP A 321 10.64 36.42 -27.70
CA ASP A 321 10.49 35.16 -26.93
C ASP A 321 11.45 35.06 -25.73
N ALA A 322 12.42 35.98 -25.63
CA ALA A 322 13.38 35.97 -24.54
C ALA A 322 12.71 36.30 -23.19
N ALA A 323 13.06 35.55 -22.17
CA ALA A 323 12.51 35.79 -20.83
C ALA A 323 12.98 37.12 -20.26
N ASP A 324 12.10 37.84 -19.55
CA ASP A 324 12.35 39.12 -18.88
C ASP A 324 12.94 40.21 -19.82
N SER A 325 12.51 40.24 -21.10
CA SER A 325 12.95 41.27 -22.02
C SER A 325 11.86 41.71 -22.99
N ALA A 326 11.81 42.99 -23.26
CA ALA A 326 11.00 43.60 -24.32
C ALA A 326 11.90 44.08 -25.44
N ALA A 327 11.43 43.96 -26.67
CA ALA A 327 12.11 44.52 -27.82
C ALA A 327 11.95 46.05 -27.85
N ILE A 328 13.02 46.77 -28.10
CA ILE A 328 12.99 48.22 -28.30
C ILE A 328 13.68 48.58 -29.62
N TRP A 329 13.06 49.47 -30.40
CA TRP A 329 13.65 49.97 -31.65
C TRP A 329 13.13 51.36 -32.02
N GLU A 330 13.89 52.08 -32.82
CA GLU A 330 13.48 53.39 -33.31
C GLU A 330 12.39 53.26 -34.37
N THR A 331 11.36 54.11 -34.29
CA THR A 331 10.27 54.22 -35.27
C THR A 331 9.81 55.63 -35.44
N GLY A 332 9.72 56.09 -36.68
CA GLY A 332 9.43 57.49 -36.94
C GLY A 332 10.49 58.40 -36.33
N GLN A 333 10.12 59.28 -35.39
CA GLN A 333 11.00 60.10 -34.58
C GLN A 333 10.99 59.72 -33.08
N GLY A 334 10.48 58.56 -32.76
CA GLY A 334 10.36 58.06 -31.39
C GLY A 334 10.86 56.62 -31.26
N VAL A 335 10.50 56.01 -30.22
CA VAL A 335 10.85 54.60 -29.95
C VAL A 335 9.60 53.71 -29.80
N THR A 336 9.70 52.49 -30.24
CA THR A 336 8.66 51.47 -30.01
C THR A 336 9.21 50.41 -29.06
N VAL A 337 8.38 50.01 -28.09
CA VAL A 337 8.68 48.91 -27.14
C VAL A 337 7.56 47.90 -27.23
N ALA A 338 7.91 46.66 -27.46
CA ALA A 338 6.97 45.59 -27.60
C ALA A 338 7.40 44.34 -26.84
N ASP A 339 6.41 43.65 -26.30
CA ASP A 339 6.60 42.34 -25.67
C ASP A 339 5.36 41.46 -25.86
N HIS A 340 5.54 40.17 -25.70
CA HIS A 340 4.44 39.22 -25.85
C HIS A 340 3.40 39.33 -24.73
N TRP A 341 2.14 39.10 -25.12
CA TRP A 341 0.98 39.06 -24.24
C TRP A 341 1.16 38.19 -22.97
N ASN A 342 1.87 37.08 -23.04
CA ASN A 342 2.02 36.11 -21.97
C ASN A 342 3.37 36.19 -21.24
N GLN A 343 4.11 37.26 -21.42
CA GLN A 343 5.40 37.47 -20.76
C GLN A 343 5.30 38.53 -19.66
N GLY A 344 5.54 38.09 -18.43
CA GLY A 344 5.58 38.98 -17.27
C GLY A 344 4.35 39.86 -17.12
N ASN A 345 4.56 41.04 -16.53
CA ASN A 345 3.48 42.00 -16.31
C ASN A 345 3.34 43.00 -17.48
N TYR A 346 4.07 42.82 -18.59
CA TYR A 346 4.04 43.78 -19.70
C TYR A 346 2.65 43.93 -20.31
N THR A 347 1.81 42.91 -20.26
CA THR A 347 0.38 42.98 -20.61
C THR A 347 -0.37 44.08 -19.87
N ASN A 348 0.13 44.50 -18.70
CA ASN A 348 -0.51 45.52 -17.88
C ASN A 348 -0.48 46.91 -18.53
N ILE A 349 0.24 47.11 -19.65
CA ILE A 349 0.13 48.37 -20.43
C ILE A 349 -1.32 48.70 -20.83
N GLN A 350 -2.19 47.68 -20.91
CA GLN A 350 -3.62 47.85 -21.14
C GLN A 350 -4.32 48.72 -20.07
N TYR A 351 -3.70 48.88 -18.91
CA TYR A 351 -4.21 49.70 -17.80
C TYR A 351 -3.54 51.07 -17.72
N SER A 352 -2.76 51.45 -18.74
CA SER A 352 -2.16 52.80 -18.82
C SER A 352 -3.23 53.86 -18.83
N VAL A 353 -3.07 54.86 -17.98
CA VAL A 353 -4.01 55.99 -17.86
C VAL A 353 -3.37 57.23 -18.42
N PRO A 354 -3.95 57.81 -19.49
CA PRO A 354 -3.47 59.08 -20.05
C PRO A 354 -3.40 60.22 -19.02
N GLY A 355 -2.29 60.93 -18.99
CA GLY A 355 -2.01 62.02 -18.06
C GLY A 355 -1.53 61.60 -16.68
N SER A 356 -1.55 60.29 -16.35
CA SER A 356 -1.23 59.77 -15.01
C SER A 356 -0.10 58.74 -15.04
N THR A 357 -0.21 57.67 -15.83
CA THR A 357 0.77 56.58 -15.80
C THR A 357 2.16 57.04 -16.27
N ILE A 358 3.17 56.78 -15.44
CA ILE A 358 4.58 57.12 -15.69
C ILE A 358 5.33 55.86 -16.11
N ALA A 359 6.06 55.95 -17.23
CA ALA A 359 7.01 54.94 -17.67
C ALA A 359 8.44 55.49 -17.61
N TYR A 360 9.37 54.66 -17.19
CA TYR A 360 10.81 54.91 -17.37
C TYR A 360 11.32 53.92 -18.42
N ILE A 361 11.79 54.44 -19.55
CA ILE A 361 12.32 53.62 -20.64
C ILE A 361 13.81 53.97 -20.78
N ASP A 362 14.66 52.95 -20.53
CA ASP A 362 16.12 53.13 -20.47
C ASP A 362 16.55 54.34 -19.60
N GLY A 363 15.93 54.43 -18.43
CA GLY A 363 16.19 55.53 -17.48
C GLY A 363 15.49 56.85 -17.78
N THR A 364 14.91 57.06 -18.96
CA THR A 364 14.23 58.28 -19.37
C THR A 364 12.75 58.24 -18.96
N LYS A 365 12.27 59.30 -18.35
CA LYS A 365 10.88 59.45 -17.89
C LYS A 365 9.94 59.81 -19.00
N TYR A 366 8.82 59.14 -19.10
CA TYR A 366 7.71 59.37 -20.01
C TYR A 366 6.39 59.41 -19.25
N ILE A 367 5.40 60.14 -19.77
CA ILE A 367 4.03 60.18 -19.23
C ILE A 367 3.09 59.69 -20.33
N CYS A 368 2.18 58.77 -19.99
CA CYS A 368 1.17 58.25 -20.88
C CYS A 368 0.30 59.40 -21.43
N THR A 369 0.13 59.49 -22.73
CA THR A 369 -0.72 60.50 -23.41
C THR A 369 -1.95 59.90 -24.03
N GLU A 370 -1.85 58.64 -24.46
CA GLU A 370 -2.94 57.92 -25.14
C GLU A 370 -2.91 56.45 -24.84
N TYR A 371 -4.09 55.84 -24.78
CA TYR A 371 -4.25 54.38 -24.76
C TYR A 371 -5.42 53.99 -25.67
N PHE A 372 -5.22 52.97 -26.50
CA PHE A 372 -6.26 52.43 -27.39
C PHE A 372 -5.98 50.96 -27.74
N LYS A 373 -6.99 50.28 -28.31
CA LYS A 373 -6.82 49.00 -28.98
C LYS A 373 -6.52 49.25 -30.43
N GLY A 374 -5.43 48.70 -30.93
CA GLY A 374 -4.98 48.87 -32.30
C GLY A 374 -4.87 47.55 -33.05
N HIS A 375 -4.36 47.63 -34.26
CA HIS A 375 -4.09 46.49 -35.12
C HIS A 375 -2.62 46.45 -35.52
N ASN A 376 -2.01 45.28 -35.39
CA ASN A 376 -0.69 45.00 -35.93
C ASN A 376 -0.84 44.45 -37.36
N THR A 377 -0.31 45.12 -38.31
CA THR A 377 -0.33 44.73 -39.73
C THR A 377 0.89 43.89 -40.15
N GLY A 378 1.84 43.66 -39.22
CA GLY A 378 3.14 43.05 -39.49
C GLY A 378 4.23 44.06 -39.87
N THR A 379 3.86 45.22 -40.33
CA THR A 379 4.81 46.32 -40.74
C THR A 379 4.58 47.59 -39.97
N CYS A 380 3.40 47.79 -39.40
CA CYS A 380 3.06 48.94 -38.57
C CYS A 380 1.96 48.60 -37.56
N ILE A 381 1.78 49.48 -36.59
CA ILE A 381 0.64 49.50 -35.66
C ILE A 381 -0.30 50.62 -36.10
N THR A 382 -1.59 50.24 -36.30
CA THR A 382 -2.62 51.21 -36.69
C THR A 382 -3.63 51.41 -35.57
N ASP A 383 -4.21 52.63 -35.52
CA ASP A 383 -5.39 52.92 -34.72
C ASP A 383 -6.66 52.33 -35.35
N ASN A 384 -7.84 52.51 -34.69
CA ASN A 384 -9.12 52.05 -35.21
C ASN A 384 -9.60 52.76 -36.49
N ALA A 385 -9.01 53.90 -36.84
CA ALA A 385 -9.27 54.63 -38.08
C ALA A 385 -8.35 54.19 -39.22
N GLY A 386 -7.38 53.30 -38.96
CA GLY A 386 -6.42 52.79 -39.93
C GLY A 386 -5.18 53.64 -40.06
N ASN A 387 -4.99 54.66 -39.22
CA ASN A 387 -3.80 55.49 -39.27
C ASN A 387 -2.58 54.79 -38.72
N ASP A 388 -1.44 54.89 -39.40
CA ASP A 388 -0.17 54.34 -38.93
C ASP A 388 0.36 55.18 -37.76
N VAL A 389 0.23 54.62 -36.53
CA VAL A 389 0.68 55.36 -35.34
C VAL A 389 2.11 55.01 -34.94
N MET A 390 2.66 53.89 -35.45
CA MET A 390 4.03 53.51 -35.18
C MET A 390 5.04 54.25 -36.03
N ASN A 391 4.88 54.26 -37.35
CA ASN A 391 5.83 54.91 -38.25
C ASN A 391 5.65 56.41 -38.29
N THR A 392 4.53 56.98 -37.83
CA THR A 392 4.28 58.42 -37.71
C THR A 392 4.53 58.94 -36.29
N LEU A 393 5.15 58.14 -35.43
CA LEU A 393 5.45 58.56 -34.07
C LEU A 393 6.35 59.77 -34.01
N GLY A 394 5.91 60.78 -33.27
CA GLY A 394 6.63 62.06 -33.17
C GLY A 394 7.85 62.02 -32.25
N ALA A 395 8.69 63.04 -32.32
CA ALA A 395 9.89 63.17 -31.51
C ALA A 395 9.60 63.14 -29.99
N GLY A 396 10.40 62.44 -29.27
CA GLY A 396 10.25 62.28 -27.79
C GLY A 396 9.03 61.43 -27.37
N LYS A 397 8.41 60.73 -28.29
CA LYS A 397 7.33 59.80 -27.97
C LYS A 397 7.83 58.33 -27.90
N ALA A 398 7.17 57.53 -27.04
CA ALA A 398 7.35 56.12 -26.99
C ALA A 398 5.99 55.43 -27.21
N LEU A 399 5.95 54.45 -28.12
CA LEU A 399 4.81 53.57 -28.34
C LEU A 399 5.08 52.23 -27.69
N LEU A 400 4.23 51.84 -26.77
CA LEU A 400 4.27 50.54 -26.10
C LEU A 400 3.11 49.72 -26.62
N TYR A 401 3.37 48.46 -27.05
CA TYR A 401 2.28 47.56 -27.40
C TYR A 401 2.54 46.12 -26.99
N THR A 402 1.45 45.40 -26.77
CA THR A 402 1.42 43.95 -26.56
C THR A 402 0.23 43.31 -27.26
N CYS A 403 0.34 42.07 -27.66
CA CYS A 403 -0.77 41.34 -28.30
C CYS A 403 -1.97 41.18 -27.34
N ASN A 404 -3.17 41.18 -27.88
CA ASN A 404 -4.40 40.91 -27.15
C ASN A 404 -4.95 39.52 -27.56
N GLY A 405 -4.27 38.46 -27.12
CA GLY A 405 -4.64 37.08 -27.41
C GLY A 405 -4.36 36.60 -28.84
N CYS A 406 -4.12 37.52 -29.80
CA CYS A 406 -3.63 37.19 -31.13
C CYS A 406 -2.69 38.32 -31.61
N TRP A 407 -1.76 38.00 -32.49
CA TRP A 407 -0.75 38.94 -32.93
C TRP A 407 -1.32 40.17 -33.72
N GLN A 408 -2.52 40.03 -34.28
CA GLN A 408 -3.18 41.08 -35.08
C GLN A 408 -3.86 42.13 -34.20
N ASN A 409 -4.35 41.78 -33.02
CA ASN A 409 -4.99 42.73 -32.13
C ASN A 409 -4.02 43.10 -30.99
N VAL A 410 -3.84 44.36 -30.73
CA VAL A 410 -2.85 44.84 -29.77
C VAL A 410 -3.45 45.88 -28.83
N HIS A 411 -2.94 45.88 -27.59
CA HIS A 411 -3.06 47.02 -26.69
C HIS A 411 -1.92 47.99 -26.97
N VAL A 412 -2.23 49.25 -27.13
CA VAL A 412 -1.26 50.33 -27.47
C VAL A 412 -1.37 51.43 -26.43
N ALA A 413 -0.24 51.82 -25.89
CA ALA A 413 -0.12 53.02 -25.08
C ALA A 413 0.98 53.93 -25.64
N ILE A 414 0.67 55.22 -25.85
CA ILE A 414 1.62 56.21 -26.30
C ILE A 414 2.02 57.05 -25.10
N TYR A 415 3.30 57.26 -24.97
CA TYR A 415 3.92 58.04 -23.91
C TYR A 415 4.72 59.21 -24.53
N GLN A 416 4.69 60.33 -23.86
CA GLN A 416 5.49 61.51 -24.19
C GLN A 416 6.62 61.68 -23.18
N MET A 417 7.83 61.88 -23.63
CA MET A 417 8.99 62.25 -22.80
C MET A 417 8.64 63.45 -21.92
N ALA A 418 8.83 63.29 -20.61
CA ALA A 418 8.63 64.36 -19.67
C ALA A 418 9.68 65.48 -19.92
N ALA A 419 9.27 66.75 -19.92
CA ALA A 419 10.23 67.81 -19.86
C ALA A 419 11.03 67.77 -18.55
N ASN A 420 12.34 67.93 -18.64
CA ASN A 420 13.22 67.93 -17.47
C ASN A 420 12.87 69.04 -16.50
#